data_77ffc2090d018e7a9cc1efc9f3c87f38
#
_entry.id   77ffc2090d018e7a9cc1efc9f3c87f38
#
_cell.length_a   1.000
_cell.length_b   1.000
_cell.length_c   1.000
_cell.angle_alpha   90.00
_cell.angle_beta   90.00
_cell.angle_gamma   90.00
#
_symmetry.space_group_name_H-M   'P 1'
#
loop_
_entity.id
_entity.type
_entity.pdbx_description
1 polymer ?
#
loop_
_entity_poly.entity_id
_entity_poly.type
_entity_poly.pdbx_seq_one_letter_code
_entity_poly.pdbx_strand_id
1 'polypeptide(L)'
;EIGSGLVGSEMCIRDRHIHTIKGKGLKYAEENREAWHSGGPFNIEDGSLKNPVVKDDTVFNSLKELLDTNSKAVVLNAGTPASLGFTQDIREEYVNKGKFIDVGIAEENAVGMISGIAKNGGIPVFGTFAPFLQRVYDQVSHDLCLNDNPAVILAINPGVYGMNSDTHIALCDIQEFSHIPNFTYLAPATKKEYNDALKFSTTISKHPVGIRVPAFWCELDNDNHTDFTKNMCVLSGSDVAITAVGPMLKMALEVAKYIKEKYQKDITVINPINVSNLDYETLDKLKENHKLIITLEDGEVQGGYGVNIASYLGADAIKVMNFGISKKFHTDFKAEELLATVSYTHLRAH
;
A
#
# COMPACT_ATOMS: atom_id res chain seq x y z
N GLU A 1 6.62 1.22 42.87
CA GLU A 1 7.81 0.39 43.18
C GLU A 1 7.42 -1.07 43.18
N ILE A 2 8.01 -1.86 42.30
CA ILE A 2 7.94 -3.32 42.39
C ILE A 2 8.81 -3.68 43.60
N GLY A 3 8.17 -4.23 44.63
CA GLY A 3 8.84 -4.47 45.90
C GLY A 3 10.12 -5.27 45.74
N SER A 4 11.16 -4.88 46.46
CA SER A 4 12.51 -5.44 46.47
C SER A 4 12.56 -6.97 46.72
N GLY A 5 11.48 -7.61 47.10
CA GLY A 5 11.39 -9.04 47.36
C GLY A 5 11.33 -9.93 46.12
N LEU A 6 11.05 -9.36 44.93
CA LEU A 6 10.93 -10.13 43.68
C LEU A 6 12.24 -10.26 42.90
N VAL A 7 13.23 -9.42 43.13
CA VAL A 7 14.44 -9.35 42.28
C VAL A 7 15.73 -9.23 43.10
N GLY A 8 15.66 -9.23 44.43
CA GLY A 8 16.80 -8.93 45.29
C GLY A 8 17.15 -7.45 45.35
N SER A 9 17.80 -7.03 46.46
CA SER A 9 18.06 -5.61 46.73
C SER A 9 18.97 -4.89 45.75
N GLU A 10 19.68 -5.60 44.89
CA GLU A 10 20.63 -5.01 43.91
C GLU A 10 20.11 -4.97 42.49
N MET A 11 18.97 -5.59 42.21
CA MET A 11 18.36 -5.63 40.87
C MET A 11 16.99 -4.95 40.84
N CYS A 12 16.82 -3.86 41.58
CA CYS A 12 15.57 -3.10 41.52
C CYS A 12 15.42 -2.46 40.14
N ILE A 13 14.34 -2.82 39.43
CA ILE A 13 13.89 -2.06 38.26
C ILE A 13 13.56 -0.64 38.76
N ARG A 14 14.28 0.34 38.21
CA ARG A 14 14.02 1.76 38.49
C ARG A 14 13.41 2.37 37.24
N ASP A 15 12.13 2.63 37.29
CA ASP A 15 11.44 3.38 36.24
C ASP A 15 11.69 4.86 36.40
N ARG A 16 12.01 5.52 35.28
CA ARG A 16 12.02 6.98 35.20
C ARG A 16 10.89 7.42 34.30
N HIS A 17 9.88 8.05 34.89
CA HIS A 17 8.88 8.74 34.12
C HIS A 17 9.40 10.12 33.72
N ILE A 18 9.68 10.29 32.42
CA ILE A 18 10.24 11.53 31.89
C ILE A 18 9.13 12.28 31.16
N HIS A 19 8.86 13.50 31.62
CA HIS A 19 7.98 14.43 30.91
C HIS A 19 8.80 15.26 29.93
N THR A 20 8.44 15.20 28.65
CA THR A 20 9.08 15.99 27.61
C THR A 20 8.05 16.76 26.81
N ILE A 21 8.50 17.82 26.16
CA ILE A 21 7.73 18.57 25.17
C ILE A 21 8.33 18.24 23.82
N LYS A 22 7.57 17.58 22.93
CA LYS A 22 8.01 17.27 21.57
C LYS A 22 8.30 18.56 20.82
N GLY A 23 9.50 18.62 20.19
CA GLY A 23 9.93 19.81 19.45
C GLY A 23 10.47 20.95 20.30
N LYS A 24 10.63 20.77 21.64
CA LYS A 24 11.13 21.82 22.54
C LYS A 24 12.47 22.38 22.06
N GLY A 25 12.55 23.71 22.02
CA GLY A 25 13.72 24.46 21.54
C GLY A 25 13.63 24.92 20.09
N LEU A 26 12.64 24.43 19.34
CA LEU A 26 12.33 24.89 17.99
C LEU A 26 10.91 25.51 17.98
N LYS A 27 10.81 26.83 17.87
CA LYS A 27 9.56 27.59 17.94
C LYS A 27 8.46 26.98 17.05
N TYR A 28 8.75 26.70 15.80
CA TYR A 28 7.79 26.16 14.83
C TYR A 28 7.25 24.78 15.25
N ALA A 29 8.09 23.94 15.84
CA ALA A 29 7.69 22.61 16.31
C ALA A 29 6.88 22.68 17.62
N GLU A 30 7.13 23.67 18.47
CA GLU A 30 6.33 23.90 19.67
C GLU A 30 4.93 24.43 19.33
N GLU A 31 4.82 25.27 18.29
CA GLU A 31 3.56 25.85 17.80
C GLU A 31 2.72 24.82 17.02
N ASN A 32 3.35 23.92 16.23
CA ASN A 32 2.64 22.89 15.47
C ASN A 32 3.38 21.55 15.50
N ARG A 33 3.15 20.79 16.56
CA ARG A 33 3.85 19.51 16.81
C ARG A 33 3.55 18.42 15.78
N GLU A 34 2.36 18.43 15.20
CA GLU A 34 1.94 17.46 14.19
C GLU A 34 2.68 17.70 12.87
N ALA A 35 2.70 18.92 12.37
CA ALA A 35 3.41 19.28 11.14
C ALA A 35 4.93 19.06 11.24
N TRP A 36 5.49 19.19 12.44
CA TRP A 36 6.91 19.02 12.71
C TRP A 36 7.28 17.64 13.28
N HIS A 37 6.38 16.67 13.19
CA HIS A 37 6.66 15.31 13.66
C HIS A 37 7.77 14.63 12.83
N SER A 38 7.75 14.82 11.51
CA SER A 38 8.75 14.33 10.56
C SER A 38 8.95 15.40 9.49
N GLY A 39 9.79 16.40 9.78
CA GLY A 39 10.06 17.50 8.85
C GLY A 39 11.17 17.16 7.88
N GLY A 40 11.03 17.59 6.61
CA GLY A 40 12.14 17.67 5.66
C GLY A 40 13.10 18.84 5.99
N PRO A 41 14.16 19.04 5.19
CA PRO A 41 15.04 20.19 5.33
C PRO A 41 14.26 21.51 5.25
N PHE A 42 14.52 22.43 6.16
CA PHE A 42 13.81 23.71 6.28
C PHE A 42 14.76 24.87 6.50
N ASN A 43 14.26 26.09 6.33
CA ASN A 43 14.95 27.34 6.65
C ASN A 43 14.76 27.67 8.11
N ILE A 44 15.85 27.88 8.85
CA ILE A 44 15.82 28.13 10.28
C ILE A 44 15.13 29.46 10.62
N GLU A 45 15.19 30.45 9.71
CA GLU A 45 14.71 31.80 9.94
C GLU A 45 13.18 31.90 9.93
N ASP A 46 12.50 31.14 9.06
CA ASP A 46 11.06 31.24 8.84
C ASP A 46 10.30 29.90 8.93
N GLY A 47 11.02 28.78 9.08
CA GLY A 47 10.43 27.46 9.13
C GLY A 47 9.92 26.91 7.79
N SER A 48 10.14 27.60 6.66
CA SER A 48 9.71 27.13 5.35
C SER A 48 10.48 25.91 4.89
N LEU A 49 9.78 24.92 4.32
CA LEU A 49 10.42 23.72 3.75
C LEU A 49 11.26 24.09 2.53
N LYS A 50 12.51 23.61 2.46
CA LYS A 50 13.38 23.82 1.30
C LYS A 50 12.90 23.08 0.06
N ASN A 51 12.26 21.93 0.27
CA ASN A 51 11.71 21.11 -0.79
C ASN A 51 10.25 20.78 -0.45
N PRO A 52 9.30 21.69 -0.70
CA PRO A 52 7.90 21.41 -0.44
C PRO A 52 7.42 20.29 -1.37
N VAL A 53 6.83 19.25 -0.78
CA VAL A 53 6.21 18.17 -1.54
C VAL A 53 4.89 18.66 -2.10
N VAL A 54 4.66 18.46 -3.39
CA VAL A 54 3.33 18.70 -3.99
C VAL A 54 2.35 17.72 -3.35
N LYS A 55 1.33 18.28 -2.69
CA LYS A 55 0.33 17.48 -2.01
C LYS A 55 -0.60 16.82 -3.02
N ASP A 56 -0.74 15.51 -2.95
CA ASP A 56 -1.75 14.76 -3.68
C ASP A 56 -2.97 14.55 -2.77
N ASP A 57 -4.07 15.21 -3.10
CA ASP A 57 -5.31 15.14 -2.31
C ASP A 57 -6.28 14.06 -2.82
N THR A 58 -5.85 13.14 -3.70
CA THR A 58 -6.71 12.10 -4.28
C THR A 58 -7.40 11.26 -3.21
N VAL A 59 -6.63 10.75 -2.24
CA VAL A 59 -7.17 9.92 -1.15
C VAL A 59 -8.16 10.71 -0.31
N PHE A 60 -7.78 11.92 0.10
CA PHE A 60 -8.66 12.77 0.90
C PHE A 60 -9.96 13.11 0.17
N ASN A 61 -9.88 13.53 -1.10
CA ASN A 61 -11.07 13.91 -1.86
C ASN A 61 -12.05 12.75 -2.01
N SER A 62 -11.56 11.53 -2.26
CA SER A 62 -12.40 10.34 -2.38
C SER A 62 -13.04 9.94 -1.06
N LEU A 63 -12.28 10.01 0.04
CA LEU A 63 -12.82 9.75 1.38
C LEU A 63 -13.81 10.83 1.80
N LYS A 64 -13.54 12.09 1.48
CA LYS A 64 -14.44 13.21 1.72
C LYS A 64 -15.77 13.01 1.00
N GLU A 65 -15.74 12.67 -0.30
CA GLU A 65 -16.93 12.39 -1.08
C GLU A 65 -17.74 11.24 -0.46
N LEU A 66 -17.08 10.15 -0.07
CA LEU A 66 -17.72 9.02 0.60
C LEU A 66 -18.41 9.45 1.91
N LEU A 67 -17.71 10.23 2.76
CA LEU A 67 -18.24 10.68 4.05
C LEU A 67 -19.41 11.67 3.90
N ASP A 68 -19.34 12.56 2.92
CA ASP A 68 -20.36 13.58 2.69
C ASP A 68 -21.63 13.00 2.04
N THR A 69 -21.48 11.97 1.21
CA THR A 69 -22.62 11.37 0.47
C THR A 69 -23.23 10.16 1.17
N ASN A 70 -22.51 9.50 2.08
CA ASN A 70 -22.98 8.28 2.74
C ASN A 70 -23.06 8.45 4.27
N SER A 71 -24.27 8.42 4.81
CA SER A 71 -24.50 8.58 6.25
C SER A 71 -23.92 7.45 7.10
N LYS A 72 -23.68 6.26 6.54
CA LYS A 72 -23.15 5.07 7.22
C LYS A 72 -21.62 4.98 7.16
N ALA A 73 -20.99 5.84 6.34
CA ALA A 73 -19.55 5.82 6.16
C ALA A 73 -18.83 6.46 7.36
N VAL A 74 -17.73 5.86 7.75
CA VAL A 74 -16.79 6.36 8.78
C VAL A 74 -15.38 6.00 8.41
N VAL A 75 -14.45 6.92 8.61
CA VAL A 75 -13.02 6.70 8.41
C VAL A 75 -12.33 6.54 9.76
N LEU A 76 -11.50 5.52 9.88
CA LEU A 76 -10.65 5.26 11.02
C LEU A 76 -9.17 5.45 10.65
N ASN A 77 -8.38 5.90 11.60
CA ASN A 77 -6.93 6.02 11.46
C ASN A 77 -6.25 5.64 12.79
N ALA A 78 -4.97 5.32 12.76
CA ALA A 78 -4.19 4.95 13.94
C ALA A 78 -2.98 5.87 14.08
N GLY A 79 -3.20 7.09 14.58
CA GLY A 79 -2.16 8.07 14.90
C GLY A 79 -1.43 8.69 13.71
N THR A 80 -1.92 8.48 12.49
CA THR A 80 -1.33 9.01 11.24
C THR A 80 -2.35 9.72 10.34
N PRO A 81 -3.22 10.60 10.86
CA PRO A 81 -4.36 11.14 10.11
C PRO A 81 -3.94 11.92 8.84
N ALA A 82 -2.78 12.55 8.86
CA ALA A 82 -2.24 13.25 7.70
C ALA A 82 -1.94 12.32 6.51
N SER A 83 -1.74 11.01 6.74
CA SER A 83 -1.55 10.01 5.67
C SER A 83 -2.79 9.87 4.77
N LEU A 84 -3.97 10.18 5.29
CA LEU A 84 -5.23 10.20 4.58
C LEU A 84 -5.67 11.62 4.18
N GLY A 85 -4.83 12.63 4.41
CA GLY A 85 -5.14 14.03 4.14
C GLY A 85 -5.99 14.74 5.19
N PHE A 86 -6.32 14.08 6.31
CA PHE A 86 -7.05 14.70 7.41
C PHE A 86 -6.10 15.53 8.28
N THR A 87 -5.81 16.75 7.84
CA THR A 87 -5.07 17.73 8.65
C THR A 87 -5.88 18.15 9.88
N GLN A 88 -5.23 18.78 10.85
CA GLN A 88 -5.85 19.11 12.15
C GLN A 88 -7.17 19.86 12.00
N ASP A 89 -7.22 20.87 11.14
CA ASP A 89 -8.41 21.71 10.95
C ASP A 89 -9.58 20.92 10.32
N ILE A 90 -9.27 20.10 9.30
CA ILE A 90 -10.28 19.27 8.60
C ILE A 90 -10.76 18.14 9.50
N ARG A 91 -9.86 17.52 10.25
CA ARG A 91 -10.14 16.38 11.13
C ARG A 91 -11.17 16.73 12.20
N GLU A 92 -11.06 17.92 12.82
CA GLU A 92 -11.99 18.38 13.85
C GLU A 92 -13.44 18.42 13.33
N GLU A 93 -13.66 18.88 12.12
CA GLU A 93 -14.98 18.89 11.48
C GLU A 93 -15.58 17.48 11.41
N TYR A 94 -14.81 16.50 10.90
CA TYR A 94 -15.30 15.13 10.71
C TYR A 94 -15.42 14.35 12.02
N VAL A 95 -14.58 14.61 13.01
CA VAL A 95 -14.72 14.09 14.38
C VAL A 95 -16.02 14.57 15.01
N ASN A 96 -16.33 15.87 14.91
CA ASN A 96 -17.57 16.45 15.46
C ASN A 96 -18.82 15.90 14.76
N LYS A 97 -18.72 15.48 13.50
CA LYS A 97 -19.79 14.81 12.76
C LYS A 97 -19.89 13.30 13.08
N GLY A 98 -19.00 12.72 13.88
CA GLY A 98 -18.91 11.28 14.11
C GLY A 98 -18.46 10.47 12.88
N LYS A 99 -17.74 11.11 11.97
CA LYS A 99 -17.33 10.53 10.66
C LYS A 99 -15.85 10.18 10.60
N PHE A 100 -15.06 10.61 11.56
CA PHE A 100 -13.64 10.30 11.67
C PHE A 100 -13.29 9.89 13.09
N ILE A 101 -12.52 8.79 13.22
CA ILE A 101 -12.06 8.25 14.51
C ILE A 101 -10.56 8.03 14.41
N ASP A 102 -9.78 8.70 15.24
CA ASP A 102 -8.37 8.38 15.46
C ASP A 102 -8.25 7.54 16.73
N VAL A 103 -7.82 6.30 16.59
CA VAL A 103 -7.67 5.36 17.72
C VAL A 103 -6.31 5.52 18.44
N GLY A 104 -5.47 6.45 18.00
CA GLY A 104 -4.08 6.53 18.43
C GLY A 104 -3.24 5.40 17.81
N ILE A 105 -2.07 5.10 18.38
CA ILE A 105 -1.21 4.00 17.93
C ILE A 105 -1.80 2.67 18.43
N ALA A 106 -2.89 2.23 17.80
CA ALA A 106 -3.66 1.04 18.16
C ALA A 106 -4.34 0.42 16.93
N GLU A 107 -3.55 0.02 15.95
CA GLU A 107 -4.02 -0.52 14.67
C GLU A 107 -4.87 -1.79 14.87
N GLU A 108 -4.53 -2.63 15.83
CA GLU A 108 -5.28 -3.83 16.18
C GLU A 108 -6.70 -3.49 16.63
N ASN A 109 -6.83 -2.46 17.46
CA ASN A 109 -8.14 -1.96 17.89
C ASN A 109 -8.93 -1.38 16.71
N ALA A 110 -8.26 -0.68 15.77
CA ALA A 110 -8.91 -0.15 14.57
C ALA A 110 -9.55 -1.27 13.74
N VAL A 111 -8.83 -2.40 13.52
CA VAL A 111 -9.36 -3.54 12.76
C VAL A 111 -10.55 -4.17 13.47
N GLY A 112 -10.49 -4.41 14.78
CA GLY A 112 -11.63 -4.88 15.57
C GLY A 112 -12.84 -3.95 15.47
N MET A 113 -12.60 -2.62 15.53
CA MET A 113 -13.68 -1.62 15.38
C MET A 113 -14.31 -1.65 13.99
N ILE A 114 -13.52 -1.68 12.89
CA ILE A 114 -14.11 -1.73 11.54
C ILE A 114 -14.91 -3.01 11.33
N SER A 115 -14.45 -4.15 11.87
CA SER A 115 -15.22 -5.39 11.82
C SER A 115 -16.58 -5.24 12.52
N GLY A 116 -16.60 -4.67 13.73
CA GLY A 116 -17.83 -4.44 14.48
C GLY A 116 -18.78 -3.44 13.78
N ILE A 117 -18.24 -2.36 13.21
CA ILE A 117 -19.02 -1.36 12.45
C ILE A 117 -19.63 -1.99 11.19
N ALA A 118 -18.85 -2.74 10.41
CA ALA A 118 -19.30 -3.42 9.21
C ALA A 118 -20.42 -4.44 9.51
N LYS A 119 -20.22 -5.25 10.56
CA LYS A 119 -21.23 -6.21 11.02
C LYS A 119 -22.59 -5.57 11.35
N ASN A 120 -22.58 -4.34 11.80
CA ASN A 120 -23.80 -3.57 12.12
C ASN A 120 -24.29 -2.71 10.95
N GLY A 121 -23.80 -2.94 9.73
CA GLY A 121 -24.25 -2.29 8.50
C GLY A 121 -23.69 -0.89 8.27
N GLY A 122 -22.62 -0.52 8.98
CA GLY A 122 -21.80 0.64 8.66
C GLY A 122 -20.85 0.37 7.50
N ILE A 123 -20.24 1.42 6.98
CA ILE A 123 -19.25 1.37 5.89
C ILE A 123 -17.93 1.97 6.42
N PRO A 124 -17.14 1.17 7.10
CA PRO A 124 -15.89 1.64 7.67
C PRO A 124 -14.75 1.56 6.66
N VAL A 125 -13.88 2.57 6.69
CA VAL A 125 -12.60 2.61 5.98
C VAL A 125 -11.50 2.86 7.00
N PHE A 126 -10.60 1.93 7.19
CA PHE A 126 -9.41 2.10 8.01
C PHE A 126 -8.20 2.37 7.11
N GLY A 127 -7.46 3.42 7.36
CA GLY A 127 -6.25 3.71 6.59
C GLY A 127 -5.09 4.11 7.48
N THR A 128 -3.92 3.56 7.17
CA THR A 128 -2.64 3.89 7.81
C THR A 128 -1.49 3.60 6.85
N PHE A 129 -0.26 3.98 7.20
CA PHE A 129 0.90 3.60 6.40
C PHE A 129 1.07 2.08 6.36
N ALA A 130 1.38 1.54 5.18
CA ALA A 130 1.47 0.11 4.94
C ALA A 130 2.35 -0.67 5.94
N PRO A 131 3.54 -0.18 6.38
CA PRO A 131 4.36 -0.91 7.35
C PRO A 131 3.69 -1.12 8.71
N PHE A 132 2.70 -0.28 9.07
CA PHE A 132 2.00 -0.44 10.35
C PHE A 132 0.92 -1.52 10.30
N LEU A 133 0.50 -1.92 9.10
CA LEU A 133 -0.44 -3.03 8.92
C LEU A 133 0.17 -4.40 9.25
N GLN A 134 1.50 -4.53 9.30
CA GLN A 134 2.17 -5.79 9.67
C GLN A 134 1.72 -6.32 11.05
N ARG A 135 1.39 -5.43 11.98
CA ARG A 135 0.97 -5.81 13.34
C ARG A 135 -0.49 -6.26 13.45
N VAL A 136 -1.28 -6.15 12.38
CA VAL A 136 -2.71 -6.48 12.40
C VAL A 136 -3.09 -7.71 11.59
N TYR A 137 -2.11 -8.51 11.19
CA TYR A 137 -2.36 -9.72 10.39
C TYR A 137 -3.39 -10.65 11.04
N ASP A 138 -3.26 -10.88 12.34
CA ASP A 138 -4.17 -11.73 13.11
C ASP A 138 -5.61 -11.16 13.12
N GLN A 139 -5.77 -9.88 13.43
CA GLN A 139 -7.08 -9.22 13.47
C GLN A 139 -7.73 -9.16 12.09
N VAL A 140 -6.96 -8.90 11.03
CA VAL A 140 -7.48 -8.93 9.65
C VAL A 140 -7.93 -10.34 9.31
N SER A 141 -7.14 -11.37 9.65
CA SER A 141 -7.47 -12.76 9.36
C SER A 141 -8.70 -13.23 10.14
N HIS A 142 -8.73 -13.04 11.46
CA HIS A 142 -9.75 -13.62 12.35
C HIS A 142 -10.93 -12.69 12.60
N ASP A 143 -10.67 -11.43 12.99
CA ASP A 143 -11.77 -10.54 13.37
C ASP A 143 -12.53 -10.02 12.14
N LEU A 144 -11.82 -9.82 11.02
CA LEU A 144 -12.43 -9.28 9.82
C LEU A 144 -12.81 -10.35 8.80
N CYS A 145 -11.83 -11.13 8.30
CA CYS A 145 -12.02 -12.03 7.16
C CYS A 145 -12.72 -13.35 7.51
N LEU A 146 -12.41 -13.97 8.66
CA LEU A 146 -13.12 -15.15 9.11
C LEU A 146 -14.60 -14.87 9.38
N ASN A 147 -14.91 -13.67 9.88
CA ASN A 147 -16.28 -13.20 10.07
C ASN A 147 -16.93 -12.66 8.80
N ASP A 148 -16.15 -12.50 7.74
CA ASP A 148 -16.58 -11.98 6.43
C ASP A 148 -17.33 -10.64 6.51
N ASN A 149 -16.84 -9.73 7.35
CA ASN A 149 -17.43 -8.42 7.56
C ASN A 149 -16.89 -7.42 6.52
N PRO A 150 -17.71 -6.85 5.62
CA PRO A 150 -17.23 -5.99 4.54
C PRO A 150 -16.73 -4.64 5.07
N ALA A 151 -15.42 -4.48 5.09
CA ALA A 151 -14.73 -3.25 5.46
C ALA A 151 -13.60 -2.97 4.48
N VAL A 152 -13.10 -1.74 4.46
CA VAL A 152 -12.00 -1.32 3.59
C VAL A 152 -10.77 -1.00 4.42
N ILE A 153 -9.60 -1.53 3.98
CA ILE A 153 -8.30 -1.18 4.55
C ILE A 153 -7.48 -0.47 3.46
N LEU A 154 -7.01 0.75 3.73
CA LEU A 154 -6.10 1.49 2.86
C LEU A 154 -4.66 1.34 3.37
N ALA A 155 -3.84 0.64 2.60
CA ALA A 155 -2.41 0.51 2.82
C ALA A 155 -1.69 1.68 2.12
N ILE A 156 -1.33 2.72 2.87
CA ILE A 156 -0.76 3.95 2.31
C ILE A 156 0.74 3.79 2.12
N ASN A 157 1.22 4.16 0.93
CA ASN A 157 2.63 4.15 0.54
C ASN A 157 3.32 2.78 0.76
N PRO A 158 2.78 1.68 0.21
CA PRO A 158 3.47 0.40 0.18
C PRO A 158 4.61 0.39 -0.83
N GLY A 159 5.45 -0.64 -0.74
CA GLY A 159 6.54 -0.88 -1.69
C GLY A 159 7.76 0.01 -1.49
N VAL A 160 8.71 -0.11 -2.39
CA VAL A 160 10.00 0.59 -2.34
C VAL A 160 9.90 2.10 -2.50
N TYR A 161 8.85 2.59 -3.13
CA TYR A 161 8.58 4.02 -3.32
C TYR A 161 7.85 4.67 -2.14
N GLY A 162 7.49 3.88 -1.14
CA GLY A 162 6.80 4.35 0.05
C GLY A 162 7.67 5.16 0.99
N MET A 163 7.67 4.80 2.27
CA MET A 163 8.49 5.51 3.26
C MET A 163 9.94 5.08 3.18
N ASN A 164 10.84 6.03 2.92
CA ASN A 164 12.28 5.80 2.85
C ASN A 164 12.90 5.82 4.27
N SER A 165 12.65 4.77 5.03
CA SER A 165 13.21 4.58 6.36
C SER A 165 13.30 3.09 6.65
N ASP A 166 14.38 2.66 7.29
CA ASP A 166 14.69 1.26 7.60
C ASP A 166 13.56 0.54 8.35
N THR A 167 12.80 1.28 9.15
CA THR A 167 11.71 0.75 9.99
C THR A 167 10.30 1.05 9.44
N HIS A 168 10.19 1.76 8.31
CA HIS A 168 8.91 2.20 7.77
C HIS A 168 8.69 1.78 6.30
N ILE A 169 9.60 1.00 5.74
CA ILE A 169 9.43 0.42 4.41
C ILE A 169 8.53 -0.81 4.47
N ALA A 170 7.53 -0.90 3.59
CA ALA A 170 6.62 -2.03 3.48
C ALA A 170 6.87 -2.80 2.19
N LEU A 171 7.75 -3.78 2.22
CA LEU A 171 8.09 -4.59 1.04
C LEU A 171 7.30 -5.90 0.96
N CYS A 172 6.66 -6.33 2.05
CA CYS A 172 6.02 -7.64 2.17
C CYS A 172 4.49 -7.57 2.31
N ASP A 173 3.87 -6.44 2.05
CA ASP A 173 2.42 -6.26 2.23
C ASP A 173 1.59 -7.17 1.31
N ILE A 174 2.05 -7.44 0.08
CA ILE A 174 1.39 -8.40 -0.82
C ILE A 174 1.45 -9.80 -0.23
N GLN A 175 2.61 -10.22 0.24
CA GLN A 175 2.82 -11.53 0.87
C GLN A 175 1.97 -11.71 2.13
N GLU A 176 1.85 -10.66 2.92
CA GLU A 176 1.10 -10.70 4.17
C GLU A 176 -0.41 -10.83 3.95
N PHE A 177 -0.95 -10.06 3.01
CA PHE A 177 -2.40 -9.93 2.88
C PHE A 177 -3.03 -10.77 1.76
N SER A 178 -2.28 -11.10 0.70
CA SER A 178 -2.82 -11.89 -0.42
C SER A 178 -3.18 -13.33 -0.07
N HIS A 179 -2.69 -13.85 1.06
CA HIS A 179 -2.94 -15.22 1.51
C HIS A 179 -4.14 -15.36 2.43
N ILE A 180 -4.73 -14.26 2.88
CA ILE A 180 -5.87 -14.31 3.81
C ILE A 180 -7.13 -14.68 3.03
N PRO A 181 -7.83 -15.77 3.38
CA PRO A 181 -9.10 -16.13 2.76
C PRO A 181 -10.14 -15.02 2.95
N ASN A 182 -11.04 -14.86 1.97
CA ASN A 182 -12.07 -13.82 1.92
C ASN A 182 -11.54 -12.38 1.87
N PHE A 183 -10.24 -12.17 1.72
CA PHE A 183 -9.65 -10.85 1.57
C PHE A 183 -9.26 -10.58 0.11
N THR A 184 -9.84 -9.53 -0.46
CA THR A 184 -9.42 -9.04 -1.78
C THR A 184 -8.41 -7.93 -1.60
N TYR A 185 -7.20 -8.08 -2.16
CA TYR A 185 -6.15 -7.07 -2.10
C TYR A 185 -5.91 -6.47 -3.48
N LEU A 186 -6.24 -5.17 -3.61
CA LEU A 186 -6.18 -4.43 -4.87
C LEU A 186 -4.97 -3.48 -4.89
N ALA A 187 -4.29 -3.42 -6.03
CA ALA A 187 -3.12 -2.58 -6.25
C ALA A 187 -3.35 -1.64 -7.45
N PRO A 188 -4.19 -0.61 -7.32
CA PRO A 188 -4.44 0.34 -8.38
C PRO A 188 -3.17 1.07 -8.80
N ALA A 189 -2.98 1.25 -10.11
CA ALA A 189 -1.88 2.00 -10.69
C ALA A 189 -2.24 3.47 -10.94
N THR A 190 -3.52 3.79 -11.14
CA THR A 190 -4.01 5.13 -11.48
C THR A 190 -4.96 5.69 -10.43
N LYS A 191 -5.15 7.01 -10.43
CA LYS A 191 -6.14 7.69 -9.57
C LYS A 191 -7.56 7.19 -9.82
N LYS A 192 -7.89 6.95 -11.08
CA LYS A 192 -9.20 6.45 -11.45
C LYS A 192 -9.44 5.04 -10.92
N GLU A 193 -8.48 4.12 -11.11
CA GLU A 193 -8.57 2.78 -10.56
C GLU A 193 -8.73 2.78 -9.04
N TYR A 194 -8.00 3.67 -8.34
CA TYR A 194 -8.17 3.84 -6.89
C TYR A 194 -9.59 4.28 -6.51
N ASN A 195 -10.13 5.29 -7.20
CA ASN A 195 -11.49 5.78 -6.94
C ASN A 195 -12.53 4.70 -7.22
N ASP A 196 -12.40 3.98 -8.33
CA ASP A 196 -13.30 2.88 -8.68
C ASP A 196 -13.15 1.71 -7.70
N ALA A 197 -11.93 1.38 -7.25
CA ALA A 197 -11.69 0.35 -6.23
C ALA A 197 -12.34 0.73 -4.88
N LEU A 198 -12.19 1.97 -4.44
CA LEU A 198 -12.84 2.45 -3.21
C LEU A 198 -14.36 2.39 -3.33
N LYS A 199 -14.92 2.83 -4.46
CA LYS A 199 -16.34 2.74 -4.74
C LYS A 199 -16.83 1.29 -4.76
N PHE A 200 -16.15 0.41 -5.47
CA PHE A 200 -16.44 -1.03 -5.47
C PHE A 200 -16.45 -1.59 -4.05
N SER A 201 -15.42 -1.31 -3.28
CA SER A 201 -15.24 -1.83 -1.92
C SER A 201 -16.32 -1.36 -0.94
N THR A 202 -16.84 -0.14 -1.13
CA THR A 202 -17.83 0.48 -0.23
C THR A 202 -19.27 0.29 -0.66
N THR A 203 -19.53 -0.14 -1.91
CA THR A 203 -20.90 -0.24 -2.45
C THR A 203 -21.28 -1.62 -3.00
N ILE A 204 -20.32 -2.38 -3.51
CA ILE A 204 -20.55 -3.63 -4.23
C ILE A 204 -20.02 -4.84 -3.46
N SER A 205 -18.77 -4.77 -2.96
CA SER A 205 -18.14 -5.88 -2.25
C SER A 205 -18.95 -6.29 -1.03
N LYS A 206 -19.03 -7.60 -0.82
CA LYS A 206 -19.61 -8.21 0.38
C LYS A 206 -18.54 -8.78 1.31
N HIS A 207 -17.30 -8.71 0.89
CA HIS A 207 -16.10 -9.23 1.56
C HIS A 207 -15.16 -8.07 1.90
N PRO A 208 -14.27 -8.23 2.87
CA PRO A 208 -13.23 -7.26 3.18
C PRO A 208 -12.32 -7.00 1.97
N VAL A 209 -11.95 -5.73 1.78
CA VAL A 209 -11.07 -5.29 0.70
C VAL A 209 -9.93 -4.45 1.24
N GLY A 210 -8.70 -4.81 0.88
CA GLY A 210 -7.52 -3.97 1.05
C GLY A 210 -7.19 -3.26 -0.26
N ILE A 211 -6.78 -2.00 -0.18
CA ILE A 211 -6.34 -1.21 -1.35
C ILE A 211 -4.94 -0.67 -1.06
N ARG A 212 -3.97 -1.06 -1.89
CA ARG A 212 -2.63 -0.47 -1.92
C ARG A 212 -2.69 0.91 -2.53
N VAL A 213 -2.42 1.94 -1.76
CA VAL A 213 -2.37 3.33 -2.24
C VAL A 213 -0.92 3.69 -2.53
N PRO A 214 -0.49 3.73 -3.79
CA PRO A 214 0.91 3.92 -4.13
C PRO A 214 1.41 5.33 -3.81
N ALA A 215 2.72 5.51 -3.72
CA ALA A 215 3.34 6.80 -3.47
C ALA A 215 3.19 7.78 -4.65
N PHE A 216 2.94 7.28 -5.85
CA PHE A 216 2.62 8.06 -7.04
C PHE A 216 1.72 7.27 -7.99
N TRP A 217 1.01 7.97 -8.86
CA TRP A 217 0.06 7.40 -9.82
C TRP A 217 0.65 7.36 -11.22
N CYS A 218 0.29 6.31 -11.95
CA CYS A 218 0.52 6.26 -13.40
C CYS A 218 -0.58 7.04 -14.13
N GLU A 219 -0.27 7.53 -15.31
CA GLU A 219 -1.24 8.10 -16.24
C GLU A 219 -1.46 7.11 -17.38
N LEU A 220 -2.72 6.84 -17.72
CA LEU A 220 -3.12 6.00 -18.85
C LEU A 220 -4.13 6.75 -19.70
N ASP A 221 -3.91 6.73 -21.02
CA ASP A 221 -4.83 7.33 -22.00
C ASP A 221 -6.21 6.66 -22.00
N ASN A 222 -6.24 5.36 -21.70
CA ASN A 222 -7.46 4.56 -21.68
C ASN A 222 -7.55 3.77 -20.36
N ASP A 223 -8.09 4.42 -19.36
CA ASP A 223 -8.24 3.89 -18.00
C ASP A 223 -9.70 3.50 -17.74
N ASN A 224 -10.11 2.35 -18.27
CA ASN A 224 -11.48 1.84 -18.17
C ASN A 224 -11.58 0.52 -17.39
N HIS A 225 -10.65 0.26 -16.48
CA HIS A 225 -10.64 -0.94 -15.66
C HIS A 225 -11.73 -0.86 -14.58
N THR A 226 -12.77 -1.67 -14.71
CA THR A 226 -13.92 -1.69 -13.79
C THR A 226 -14.20 -3.07 -13.21
N ASP A 227 -13.62 -4.13 -13.78
CA ASP A 227 -13.73 -5.50 -13.28
C ASP A 227 -12.47 -5.91 -12.52
N PHE A 228 -12.50 -5.82 -11.21
CA PHE A 228 -11.37 -6.16 -10.33
C PHE A 228 -11.12 -7.66 -10.18
N THR A 229 -11.82 -8.51 -10.92
CA THR A 229 -11.51 -9.94 -11.07
C THR A 229 -10.67 -10.25 -12.30
N LYS A 230 -10.46 -9.27 -13.17
CA LYS A 230 -9.75 -9.38 -14.44
C LYS A 230 -8.54 -8.47 -14.49
N ASN A 231 -7.50 -8.91 -15.18
CA ASN A 231 -6.36 -8.10 -15.51
C ASN A 231 -6.67 -7.18 -16.69
N MET A 232 -6.15 -5.96 -16.66
CA MET A 232 -6.25 -5.03 -17.78
C MET A 232 -5.07 -5.22 -18.75
N CYS A 233 -5.33 -5.56 -20.00
CA CYS A 233 -4.34 -5.50 -21.05
C CYS A 233 -4.20 -4.03 -21.52
N VAL A 234 -3.10 -3.39 -21.13
CA VAL A 234 -2.82 -1.99 -21.44
C VAL A 234 -2.22 -1.84 -22.83
N LEU A 235 -1.30 -2.74 -23.18
CA LEU A 235 -0.73 -2.85 -24.53
C LEU A 235 -0.80 -4.31 -25.00
N SER A 236 -1.18 -4.50 -26.25
CA SER A 236 -1.25 -5.83 -26.87
C SER A 236 -0.04 -6.05 -27.78
N GLY A 237 0.57 -7.22 -27.69
CA GLY A 237 1.71 -7.66 -28.48
C GLY A 237 1.85 -9.17 -28.49
N SER A 238 3.05 -9.66 -28.74
CA SER A 238 3.37 -11.10 -28.79
C SER A 238 4.75 -11.40 -28.21
N ASP A 239 5.06 -12.69 -28.07
CA ASP A 239 6.33 -13.25 -27.58
C ASP A 239 6.63 -12.94 -26.10
N VAL A 240 6.47 -11.69 -25.67
CA VAL A 240 6.77 -11.25 -24.30
C VAL A 240 5.58 -10.49 -23.70
N ALA A 241 5.19 -10.85 -22.50
CA ALA A 241 4.24 -10.09 -21.69
C ALA A 241 4.93 -9.56 -20.45
N ILE A 242 4.64 -8.31 -20.07
CA ILE A 242 5.05 -7.72 -18.79
C ILE A 242 3.80 -7.51 -17.94
N THR A 243 3.76 -8.13 -16.78
CA THR A 243 2.73 -7.91 -15.77
C THR A 243 3.32 -7.04 -14.66
N ALA A 244 2.78 -5.84 -14.47
CA ALA A 244 3.37 -4.84 -13.58
C ALA A 244 2.39 -4.36 -12.50
N VAL A 245 2.75 -4.55 -11.23
CA VAL A 245 1.89 -4.25 -10.08
C VAL A 245 1.97 -2.78 -9.72
N GLY A 246 0.81 -2.12 -9.67
CA GLY A 246 0.68 -0.74 -9.20
C GLY A 246 1.61 0.24 -9.92
N PRO A 247 2.48 0.99 -9.21
CA PRO A 247 3.34 2.02 -9.82
C PRO A 247 4.38 1.45 -10.78
N MET A 248 4.66 0.13 -10.74
CA MET A 248 5.57 -0.51 -11.69
C MET A 248 5.04 -0.53 -13.13
N LEU A 249 3.73 -0.26 -13.32
CA LEU A 249 3.14 -0.10 -14.65
C LEU A 249 3.84 0.98 -15.48
N LYS A 250 4.27 2.07 -14.86
CA LYS A 250 5.04 3.13 -15.54
C LYS A 250 6.31 2.56 -16.17
N MET A 251 7.09 1.80 -15.40
CA MET A 251 8.31 1.16 -15.90
C MET A 251 8.01 0.16 -17.03
N ALA A 252 6.95 -0.64 -16.90
CA ALA A 252 6.57 -1.58 -17.96
C ALA A 252 6.26 -0.88 -19.29
N LEU A 253 5.57 0.26 -19.24
CA LEU A 253 5.25 1.07 -20.42
C LEU A 253 6.51 1.69 -21.06
N GLU A 254 7.44 2.17 -20.24
CA GLU A 254 8.74 2.69 -20.72
C GLU A 254 9.56 1.60 -21.40
N VAL A 255 9.59 0.38 -20.82
CA VAL A 255 10.25 -0.79 -21.43
C VAL A 255 9.58 -1.17 -22.74
N ALA A 256 8.25 -1.20 -22.81
CA ALA A 256 7.52 -1.52 -24.02
C ALA A 256 7.81 -0.50 -25.14
N LYS A 257 7.83 0.78 -24.81
CA LYS A 257 8.21 1.86 -25.73
C LYS A 257 9.64 1.67 -26.26
N TYR A 258 10.60 1.41 -25.37
CA TYR A 258 12.00 1.17 -25.76
C TYR A 258 12.14 -0.04 -26.72
N ILE A 259 11.42 -1.14 -26.42
CA ILE A 259 11.43 -2.34 -27.28
C ILE A 259 10.83 -2.02 -28.66
N LYS A 260 9.73 -1.27 -28.70
CA LYS A 260 9.11 -0.83 -29.95
C LYS A 260 10.05 0.03 -30.79
N GLU A 261 10.68 1.02 -30.20
CA GLU A 261 11.59 1.94 -30.89
C GLU A 261 12.85 1.22 -31.42
N LYS A 262 13.45 0.35 -30.61
CA LYS A 262 14.72 -0.28 -30.93
C LYS A 262 14.61 -1.54 -31.79
N TYR A 263 13.59 -2.35 -31.53
CA TYR A 263 13.45 -3.67 -32.16
C TYR A 263 12.23 -3.78 -33.09
N GLN A 264 11.40 -2.75 -33.18
CA GLN A 264 10.16 -2.72 -33.96
C GLN A 264 9.19 -3.85 -33.58
N LYS A 265 9.18 -4.21 -32.28
CA LYS A 265 8.31 -5.26 -31.73
C LYS A 265 7.33 -4.67 -30.72
N ASP A 266 6.09 -5.15 -30.79
CA ASP A 266 5.07 -4.89 -29.79
C ASP A 266 5.08 -6.02 -28.76
N ILE A 267 5.14 -5.66 -27.48
CA ILE A 267 5.01 -6.58 -26.36
C ILE A 267 3.70 -6.31 -25.61
N THR A 268 3.20 -7.31 -24.93
CA THR A 268 2.00 -7.16 -24.08
C THR A 268 2.38 -6.53 -22.75
N VAL A 269 1.59 -5.55 -22.31
CA VAL A 269 1.68 -4.99 -20.95
C VAL A 269 0.35 -5.17 -20.24
N ILE A 270 0.40 -5.79 -19.05
CA ILE A 270 -0.75 -6.12 -18.23
C ILE A 270 -0.66 -5.39 -16.90
N ASN A 271 -1.77 -4.78 -16.50
CA ASN A 271 -1.98 -4.22 -15.19
C ASN A 271 -2.88 -5.17 -14.36
N PRO A 272 -2.31 -5.93 -13.41
CA PRO A 272 -3.07 -6.79 -12.51
C PRO A 272 -3.52 -5.97 -11.30
N ILE A 273 -4.73 -5.47 -11.31
CA ILE A 273 -5.22 -4.71 -10.16
C ILE A 273 -5.47 -5.58 -8.93
N ASN A 274 -5.88 -6.83 -9.11
CA ASN A 274 -6.09 -7.79 -8.03
C ASN A 274 -4.83 -8.63 -7.81
N VAL A 275 -4.16 -8.43 -6.67
CA VAL A 275 -2.91 -9.14 -6.35
C VAL A 275 -3.12 -10.32 -5.39
N SER A 276 -4.32 -10.51 -4.86
CA SER A 276 -4.67 -11.68 -4.03
C SER A 276 -5.18 -12.86 -4.85
N ASN A 277 -5.71 -12.60 -6.06
CA ASN A 277 -6.24 -13.64 -6.93
C ASN A 277 -5.69 -13.51 -8.35
N LEU A 278 -5.33 -14.64 -8.97
CA LEU A 278 -4.88 -14.67 -10.35
C LEU A 278 -6.07 -14.64 -11.32
N ASP A 279 -5.95 -13.87 -12.39
CA ASP A 279 -6.82 -13.97 -13.55
C ASP A 279 -6.32 -15.10 -14.45
N TYR A 280 -6.77 -16.32 -14.17
CA TYR A 280 -6.39 -17.54 -14.88
C TYR A 280 -6.71 -17.46 -16.38
N GLU A 281 -7.84 -16.83 -16.75
CA GLU A 281 -8.24 -16.70 -18.16
C GLU A 281 -7.24 -15.86 -18.96
N THR A 282 -6.78 -14.74 -18.40
CA THR A 282 -5.74 -13.93 -19.04
C THR A 282 -4.41 -14.69 -19.12
N LEU A 283 -4.00 -15.38 -18.05
CA LEU A 283 -2.77 -16.17 -18.06
C LEU A 283 -2.81 -17.33 -19.07
N ASP A 284 -3.95 -17.99 -19.20
CA ASP A 284 -4.12 -19.05 -20.20
C ASP A 284 -4.04 -18.54 -21.65
N LYS A 285 -4.64 -17.37 -21.93
CA LYS A 285 -4.52 -16.73 -23.24
C LYS A 285 -3.08 -16.33 -23.58
N LEU A 286 -2.28 -15.93 -22.58
CA LEU A 286 -0.88 -15.61 -22.81
C LEU A 286 -0.07 -16.81 -23.29
N LYS A 287 -0.40 -18.04 -22.88
CA LYS A 287 0.29 -19.26 -23.30
C LYS A 287 0.20 -19.50 -24.82
N GLU A 288 -0.82 -18.98 -25.48
CA GLU A 288 -1.03 -19.20 -26.92
C GLU A 288 -0.02 -18.43 -27.80
N ASN A 289 0.36 -17.21 -27.39
CA ASN A 289 1.13 -16.28 -28.22
C ASN A 289 2.39 -15.71 -27.55
N HIS A 290 2.71 -16.13 -26.31
CA HIS A 290 3.85 -15.64 -25.56
C HIS A 290 4.78 -16.78 -25.15
N LYS A 291 6.08 -16.47 -25.05
CA LYS A 291 7.14 -17.39 -24.63
C LYS A 291 7.70 -17.01 -23.25
N LEU A 292 7.48 -15.74 -22.87
CA LEU A 292 8.03 -15.17 -21.66
C LEU A 292 7.00 -14.25 -21.01
N ILE A 293 6.77 -14.43 -19.70
CA ILE A 293 6.10 -13.47 -18.84
C ILE A 293 7.15 -12.88 -17.90
N ILE A 294 7.19 -11.56 -17.82
CA ILE A 294 7.99 -10.81 -16.86
C ILE A 294 7.03 -10.20 -15.86
N THR A 295 7.30 -10.37 -14.55
CA THR A 295 6.55 -9.68 -13.51
C THR A 295 7.40 -8.59 -12.89
N LEU A 296 6.81 -7.42 -12.66
CA LEU A 296 7.44 -6.29 -12.01
C LEU A 296 6.66 -5.93 -10.74
N GLU A 297 7.33 -6.02 -9.61
CA GLU A 297 6.77 -5.68 -8.29
C GLU A 297 7.65 -4.64 -7.59
N ASP A 298 7.04 -3.69 -6.91
CA ASP A 298 7.71 -2.69 -6.08
C ASP A 298 7.99 -3.18 -4.64
N GLY A 299 7.58 -4.40 -4.34
CA GLY A 299 7.83 -5.14 -3.11
C GLY A 299 8.85 -6.27 -3.27
N GLU A 300 8.95 -7.11 -2.24
CA GLU A 300 9.83 -8.27 -2.24
C GLU A 300 9.35 -9.34 -3.23
N VAL A 301 10.27 -9.88 -4.02
CA VAL A 301 9.97 -10.93 -5.01
C VAL A 301 9.49 -12.23 -4.37
N GLN A 302 10.11 -12.63 -3.25
CA GLN A 302 9.82 -13.93 -2.64
C GLN A 302 8.42 -13.93 -2.02
N GLY A 303 7.57 -14.83 -2.48
CA GLY A 303 6.18 -14.92 -2.06
C GLY A 303 5.25 -13.84 -2.66
N GLY A 304 5.76 -12.99 -3.56
CA GLY A 304 4.99 -11.96 -4.24
C GLY A 304 4.03 -12.49 -5.31
N TYR A 305 3.37 -11.59 -5.99
CA TYR A 305 2.37 -11.88 -7.03
C TYR A 305 2.96 -12.71 -8.19
N GLY A 306 4.18 -12.38 -8.63
CA GLY A 306 4.85 -13.09 -9.71
C GLY A 306 5.20 -14.54 -9.39
N VAL A 307 5.45 -14.85 -8.11
CA VAL A 307 5.68 -16.24 -7.67
C VAL A 307 4.42 -17.07 -7.82
N ASN A 308 3.24 -16.51 -7.58
CA ASN A 308 1.97 -17.20 -7.79
C ASN A 308 1.73 -17.47 -9.28
N ILE A 309 2.06 -16.52 -10.17
CA ILE A 309 2.04 -16.72 -11.64
C ILE A 309 3.00 -17.85 -12.03
N ALA A 310 4.24 -17.82 -11.55
CA ALA A 310 5.24 -18.85 -11.85
C ALA A 310 4.80 -20.24 -11.36
N SER A 311 4.16 -20.31 -10.18
CA SER A 311 3.60 -21.55 -9.65
C SER A 311 2.46 -22.09 -10.50
N TYR A 312 1.57 -21.24 -10.97
CA TYR A 312 0.45 -21.64 -11.84
C TYR A 312 0.93 -22.16 -13.20
N LEU A 313 1.92 -21.49 -13.79
CA LEU A 313 2.44 -21.80 -15.11
C LEU A 313 3.62 -22.79 -15.10
N GLY A 314 4.00 -23.31 -13.94
CA GLY A 314 5.22 -24.09 -13.76
C GLY A 314 5.28 -25.41 -14.57
N ALA A 315 4.13 -25.94 -15.03
CA ALA A 315 4.07 -27.11 -15.91
C ALA A 315 4.00 -26.75 -17.40
N ASP A 316 3.87 -25.48 -17.73
CA ASP A 316 3.74 -24.99 -19.11
C ASP A 316 5.10 -24.66 -19.75
N ALA A 317 5.16 -24.58 -21.07
CA ALA A 317 6.38 -24.26 -21.81
C ALA A 317 6.77 -22.76 -21.72
N ILE A 318 5.87 -21.90 -21.24
CA ILE A 318 6.11 -20.47 -21.09
C ILE A 318 7.05 -20.20 -19.91
N LYS A 319 8.03 -19.34 -20.11
CA LYS A 319 8.95 -18.95 -19.03
C LYS A 319 8.34 -17.80 -18.21
N VAL A 320 8.59 -17.80 -16.91
CA VAL A 320 8.24 -16.70 -16.02
C VAL A 320 9.50 -16.16 -15.36
N MET A 321 9.71 -14.85 -15.41
CA MET A 321 10.82 -14.15 -14.76
C MET A 321 10.25 -13.07 -13.84
N ASN A 322 10.54 -13.19 -12.55
CA ASN A 322 10.05 -12.27 -11.54
C ASN A 322 11.10 -11.23 -11.15
N PHE A 323 10.71 -9.96 -11.17
CA PHE A 323 11.54 -8.84 -10.76
C PHE A 323 10.86 -8.07 -9.64
N GLY A 324 11.63 -7.77 -8.61
CA GLY A 324 11.21 -7.03 -7.43
C GLY A 324 12.35 -6.99 -6.42
N ILE A 325 12.11 -6.54 -5.21
CA ILE A 325 13.15 -6.30 -4.21
C ILE A 325 13.64 -7.63 -3.61
N SER A 326 14.93 -7.74 -3.35
CA SER A 326 15.52 -8.92 -2.74
C SER A 326 15.19 -9.03 -1.25
N LYS A 327 15.02 -10.26 -0.76
CA LYS A 327 14.75 -10.56 0.65
C LYS A 327 15.94 -10.28 1.54
N LYS A 328 16.04 -9.06 2.01
CA LYS A 328 17.03 -8.61 3.01
C LYS A 328 16.57 -7.30 3.63
N PHE A 329 17.12 -6.94 4.78
CA PHE A 329 16.95 -5.59 5.31
C PHE A 329 17.69 -4.58 4.42
N HIS A 330 17.00 -3.52 4.03
CA HIS A 330 17.53 -2.43 3.23
C HIS A 330 17.66 -1.19 4.11
N THR A 331 18.86 -0.65 4.18
CA THR A 331 19.21 0.54 4.97
C THR A 331 19.84 1.58 4.07
N ASP A 332 19.63 2.87 4.37
CA ASP A 332 20.24 4.00 3.65
C ASP A 332 20.09 3.91 2.12
N PHE A 333 18.87 3.60 1.64
CA PHE A 333 18.62 3.40 0.21
C PHE A 333 17.83 4.56 -0.41
N LYS A 334 17.98 4.70 -1.72
CA LYS A 334 17.02 5.40 -2.57
C LYS A 334 16.27 4.39 -3.43
N ALA A 335 14.98 4.62 -3.67
CA ALA A 335 14.14 3.69 -4.40
C ALA A 335 14.73 3.33 -5.77
N GLU A 336 15.20 4.33 -6.52
CA GLU A 336 15.78 4.15 -7.86
C GLU A 336 17.08 3.34 -7.81
N GLU A 337 17.93 3.58 -6.81
CA GLU A 337 19.18 2.84 -6.63
C GLU A 337 18.89 1.38 -6.26
N LEU A 338 17.90 1.15 -5.40
CA LEU A 338 17.51 -0.19 -5.00
C LEU A 338 16.90 -0.97 -6.17
N LEU A 339 16.03 -0.36 -6.96
CA LEU A 339 15.46 -0.96 -8.16
C LEU A 339 16.52 -1.22 -9.25
N ALA A 340 17.51 -0.35 -9.40
CA ALA A 340 18.62 -0.59 -10.32
C ALA A 340 19.46 -1.83 -9.95
N THR A 341 19.57 -2.19 -8.66
CA THR A 341 20.25 -3.41 -8.23
C THR A 341 19.50 -4.68 -8.60
N VAL A 342 18.17 -4.63 -8.71
CA VAL A 342 17.32 -5.77 -9.08
C VAL A 342 17.60 -6.25 -10.49
N SER A 343 17.75 -5.34 -11.45
CA SER A 343 18.07 -5.67 -12.85
C SER A 343 19.46 -6.29 -13.02
N TYR A 344 20.43 -5.96 -12.17
CA TYR A 344 21.79 -6.51 -12.23
C TYR A 344 21.93 -7.92 -11.66
N THR A 345 21.17 -8.27 -10.64
CA THR A 345 21.28 -9.58 -9.96
C THR A 345 20.70 -10.72 -10.82
N HIS A 346 19.64 -10.46 -11.55
CA HIS A 346 19.02 -11.47 -12.40
C HIS A 346 19.71 -11.66 -13.77
N LEU A 347 20.36 -10.62 -14.31
CA LEU A 347 21.13 -10.73 -15.55
C LEU A 347 22.46 -11.50 -15.41
N ARG A 348 22.94 -11.72 -14.17
CA ARG A 348 24.16 -12.52 -13.89
C ARG A 348 23.89 -13.99 -13.59
N ALA A 349 22.65 -14.41 -13.43
CA ALA A 349 22.28 -15.77 -13.07
C ALA A 349 21.95 -16.66 -14.28
N HIS A 350 22.11 -16.13 -15.50
CA HIS A 350 21.94 -16.84 -16.78
C HIS A 350 23.12 -16.45 -17.75
#